data_67cc38417ef24711209c69a80a1bf2e1
#
_entry.id   67cc38417ef24711209c69a80a1bf2e1
#
_cell.length_a   1.000
_cell.length_b   1.000
_cell.length_c   1.000
_cell.angle_alpha   90.00
_cell.angle_beta   90.00
_cell.angle_gamma   90.00
#
_symmetry.space_group_name_H-M   'P 1'
#
loop_
_entity.id
_entity.type
_entity.pdbx_description
1 polymer ?
#
loop_
_entity_poly.entity_id
_entity_poly.type
_entity_poly.pdbx_seq_one_letter_code
_entity_poly.pdbx_strand_id
1 'polypeptide(L)'
;MKRADLPRYVVLLALFLSVHSLDCFAQSALRQTESRAGSFAELLRLAEAKTAEKDWSEAAVFWNQVVQANPVEVKFWKLLADVLYNGKEYRKAIPAYEKVVALGGGFPSSAAYNIACCYALLGEKEAALKWLEKSFEMGFRDLKLAQSDTDLQSLHGDPRFQQIVALVDTSKMSREEGWRYDLNLLAREVKRKGYDPFRKISEAEFDASVKKLSDTIPKLSDIEITIEMMRLMAKLGDGHTAISLSPQVRPELLQTMPVKFYLFKEGLYIVAADPKYKELLGTQVLRFGDSTVDEVLSALEPLINRDASDMWIKERAPYLMRSLPLLNGLKLIPDAGKAQLTVRGVDGKPRVVTVSADMAEPNIWNVQPSPKGWINLPETVAGLQPLYTKNVGANYWFDYLPDSRTVYFQYNTIYDDRKEPLAKFSERLFRFINEHEVEKLVIDMRWNNGGNTLVNQALLKDLVGSGKINQRGKLFIIIGRRVFSAAQNAVSSFERYTNAIFVGEPTGSSPNFIGDEVFFTLPYSKLSANVSDLYWQYSWPWDYRTWIAPQLYTPPTFEAYSANRDPSMEAIQSFR
;
A
#
# COMPACT_ATOMS: atom_id res chain seq x y z
N MET A 1 64.57 -11.65 -57.83
CA MET A 1 64.34 -10.66 -56.75
C MET A 1 64.18 -11.42 -55.44
N LYS A 2 65.25 -11.34 -54.60
CA LYS A 2 65.33 -12.10 -53.33
C LYS A 2 64.51 -11.40 -52.25
N ARG A 3 63.61 -12.13 -51.58
CA ARG A 3 62.98 -11.71 -50.31
C ARG A 3 63.96 -12.00 -49.19
N ALA A 4 64.28 -10.98 -48.41
CA ALA A 4 65.10 -11.09 -47.23
C ALA A 4 64.27 -11.61 -46.04
N ASP A 5 64.72 -12.72 -45.47
CA ASP A 5 64.19 -13.27 -44.20
C ASP A 5 64.64 -12.42 -43.03
N LEU A 6 63.73 -11.79 -42.29
CA LEU A 6 64.05 -11.20 -40.96
C LEU A 6 64.10 -12.32 -39.93
N PRO A 7 65.03 -12.32 -39.02
CA PRO A 7 65.20 -13.43 -38.07
C PRO A 7 64.13 -13.45 -37.02
N ARG A 8 63.49 -14.62 -36.83
CA ARG A 8 62.46 -14.95 -35.85
C ARG A 8 62.77 -14.59 -34.38
N TYR A 9 64.00 -14.29 -34.08
CA TYR A 9 64.44 -13.95 -32.70
C TYR A 9 64.13 -12.52 -32.27
N VAL A 10 63.90 -11.58 -33.14
CA VAL A 10 63.59 -10.19 -32.79
C VAL A 10 62.09 -10.07 -32.36
N VAL A 11 61.20 -10.91 -32.91
CA VAL A 11 59.78 -10.92 -32.54
C VAL A 11 59.54 -11.52 -31.15
N LEU A 12 60.33 -12.53 -30.76
CA LEU A 12 60.25 -13.13 -29.43
C LEU A 12 60.76 -12.19 -28.32
N LEU A 13 61.78 -11.39 -28.59
CA LEU A 13 62.33 -10.42 -27.61
C LEU A 13 61.36 -9.22 -27.42
N ALA A 14 60.71 -8.78 -28.47
CA ALA A 14 59.70 -7.71 -28.39
C ALA A 14 58.41 -8.15 -27.66
N LEU A 15 58.00 -9.42 -27.81
CA LEU A 15 56.87 -9.99 -27.06
C LEU A 15 57.20 -10.20 -25.59
N PHE A 16 58.45 -10.62 -25.25
CA PHE A 16 58.87 -10.78 -23.83
C PHE A 16 58.99 -9.44 -23.11
N LEU A 17 59.47 -8.38 -23.76
CA LEU A 17 59.55 -7.04 -23.18
C LEU A 17 58.16 -6.39 -23.04
N SER A 18 57.20 -6.67 -23.93
CA SER A 18 55.80 -6.16 -23.82
C SER A 18 55.00 -6.85 -22.71
N VAL A 19 55.23 -8.14 -22.47
CA VAL A 19 54.56 -8.87 -21.36
C VAL A 19 55.09 -8.41 -20.01
N HIS A 20 56.43 -8.25 -19.86
CA HIS A 20 57.02 -7.76 -18.60
C HIS A 20 56.65 -6.29 -18.29
N SER A 21 56.47 -5.44 -19.30
CA SER A 21 56.02 -4.06 -19.09
C SER A 21 54.54 -4.01 -18.70
N LEU A 22 53.68 -4.87 -19.26
CA LEU A 22 52.29 -4.98 -18.87
C LEU A 22 52.09 -5.52 -17.44
N ASP A 23 52.88 -6.52 -17.04
CA ASP A 23 52.87 -7.03 -15.66
C ASP A 23 53.38 -5.98 -14.66
N CYS A 24 54.40 -5.20 -15.00
CA CYS A 24 54.92 -4.15 -14.14
C CYS A 24 53.92 -2.97 -14.01
N PHE A 25 53.21 -2.62 -15.08
CA PHE A 25 52.13 -1.62 -15.03
C PHE A 25 50.91 -2.14 -14.26
N ALA A 26 50.52 -3.39 -14.44
CA ALA A 26 49.43 -4.01 -13.68
C ALA A 26 49.77 -4.13 -12.18
N GLN A 27 50.98 -4.54 -11.83
CA GLN A 27 51.41 -4.61 -10.43
C GLN A 27 51.59 -3.22 -9.80
N SER A 28 52.03 -2.20 -10.54
CA SER A 28 52.11 -0.83 -10.03
C SER A 28 50.72 -0.22 -9.84
N ALA A 29 49.80 -0.48 -10.76
CA ALA A 29 48.39 -0.06 -10.64
C ALA A 29 47.69 -0.77 -9.47
N LEU A 30 47.91 -2.08 -9.27
CA LEU A 30 47.42 -2.84 -8.12
C LEU A 30 47.99 -2.32 -6.80
N ARG A 31 49.30 -2.05 -6.71
CA ARG A 31 49.90 -1.46 -5.51
C ARG A 31 49.42 -0.02 -5.23
N GLN A 32 49.14 0.77 -6.26
CA GLN A 32 48.53 2.11 -6.07
C GLN A 32 47.08 2.03 -5.63
N THR A 33 46.31 1.05 -6.11
CA THR A 33 44.94 0.80 -5.63
C THR A 33 44.90 0.25 -4.21
N GLU A 34 45.79 -0.67 -3.85
CA GLU A 34 45.93 -1.19 -2.48
C GLU A 34 46.43 -0.10 -1.50
N SER A 35 47.35 0.76 -1.89
CA SER A 35 47.80 1.91 -1.07
C SER A 35 46.70 2.96 -0.89
N ARG A 36 45.90 3.23 -1.94
CA ARG A 36 44.75 4.13 -1.84
C ARG A 36 43.63 3.53 -1.00
N ALA A 37 43.37 2.23 -1.12
CA ALA A 37 42.32 1.54 -0.33
C ALA A 37 42.70 1.51 1.16
N GLY A 38 43.97 1.28 1.53
CA GLY A 38 44.43 1.36 2.91
C GLY A 38 44.30 2.77 3.50
N SER A 39 44.64 3.79 2.73
CA SER A 39 44.46 5.21 3.11
C SER A 39 42.99 5.59 3.27
N PHE A 40 42.11 5.10 2.37
CA PHE A 40 40.66 5.39 2.44
C PHE A 40 39.99 4.69 3.62
N ALA A 41 40.32 3.43 3.87
CA ALA A 41 39.81 2.69 5.02
C ALA A 41 40.19 3.34 6.36
N GLU A 42 41.43 3.85 6.46
CA GLU A 42 41.88 4.57 7.65
C GLU A 42 41.14 5.90 7.83
N LEU A 43 40.88 6.66 6.76
CA LEU A 43 40.07 7.89 6.80
C LEU A 43 38.66 7.60 7.31
N LEU A 44 38.02 6.55 6.81
CA LEU A 44 36.70 6.13 7.28
C LEU A 44 36.70 5.80 8.77
N ARG A 45 37.64 5.00 9.21
CA ARG A 45 37.80 4.60 10.63
C ARG A 45 37.95 5.82 11.55
N LEU A 46 38.76 6.79 11.15
CA LEU A 46 38.99 8.03 11.91
C LEU A 46 37.71 8.91 11.93
N ALA A 47 37.05 9.07 10.79
CA ALA A 47 35.82 9.84 10.69
C ALA A 47 34.71 9.23 11.58
N GLU A 48 34.55 7.91 11.55
CA GLU A 48 33.59 7.19 12.39
C GLU A 48 33.94 7.29 13.88
N ALA A 49 35.21 7.11 14.24
CA ALA A 49 35.68 7.22 15.63
C ALA A 49 35.42 8.62 16.19
N LYS A 50 35.77 9.69 15.48
CA LYS A 50 35.55 11.07 15.90
C LYS A 50 34.07 11.42 15.99
N THR A 51 33.24 10.86 15.10
CA THR A 51 31.78 11.00 15.17
C THR A 51 31.23 10.34 16.45
N ALA A 52 31.71 9.14 16.80
CA ALA A 52 31.31 8.42 18.02
C ALA A 52 31.75 9.15 19.29
N GLU A 53 32.93 9.78 19.29
CA GLU A 53 33.44 10.65 20.35
C GLU A 53 32.69 11.98 20.48
N LYS A 54 31.82 12.31 19.49
CA LYS A 54 31.15 13.60 19.34
C LYS A 54 32.11 14.79 19.21
N ASP A 55 33.33 14.50 18.73
CA ASP A 55 34.28 15.53 18.33
C ASP A 55 33.92 16.02 16.93
N TRP A 56 32.87 16.88 16.87
CA TRP A 56 32.27 17.33 15.62
C TRP A 56 33.26 18.08 14.71
N SER A 57 34.21 18.77 15.33
CA SER A 57 35.21 19.54 14.57
C SER A 57 36.19 18.62 13.83
N GLU A 58 36.83 17.66 14.54
CA GLU A 58 37.72 16.70 13.90
C GLU A 58 36.95 15.73 12.98
N ALA A 59 35.78 15.26 13.38
CA ALA A 59 34.92 14.43 12.54
C ALA A 59 34.63 15.11 11.19
N ALA A 60 34.30 16.41 11.18
CA ALA A 60 34.06 17.17 9.95
C ALA A 60 35.29 17.22 9.04
N VAL A 61 36.49 17.36 9.60
CA VAL A 61 37.75 17.33 8.83
C VAL A 61 37.91 15.98 8.13
N PHE A 62 37.75 14.87 8.85
CA PHE A 62 37.93 13.54 8.26
C PHE A 62 36.80 13.20 7.28
N TRP A 63 35.53 13.49 7.59
CA TRP A 63 34.42 13.28 6.63
C TRP A 63 34.58 14.12 5.36
N ASN A 64 35.12 15.34 5.46
CA ASN A 64 35.42 16.15 4.27
C ASN A 64 36.48 15.49 3.39
N GLN A 65 37.53 14.87 3.96
CA GLN A 65 38.49 14.10 3.20
C GLN A 65 37.89 12.84 2.56
N VAL A 66 36.97 12.15 3.28
CA VAL A 66 36.25 10.98 2.76
C VAL A 66 35.38 11.36 1.54
N VAL A 67 34.62 12.47 1.59
CA VAL A 67 33.80 12.89 0.43
C VAL A 67 34.64 13.42 -0.73
N GLN A 68 35.83 13.94 -0.47
CA GLN A 68 36.79 14.30 -1.55
C GLN A 68 37.35 13.06 -2.23
N ALA A 69 37.63 12.00 -1.46
CA ALA A 69 38.12 10.74 -1.99
C ALA A 69 37.04 9.92 -2.70
N ASN A 70 35.78 10.01 -2.23
CA ASN A 70 34.63 9.35 -2.85
C ASN A 70 33.41 10.31 -2.88
N PRO A 71 33.33 11.18 -3.91
CA PRO A 71 32.26 12.18 -3.99
C PRO A 71 30.92 11.65 -4.48
N VAL A 72 30.83 10.39 -4.90
CA VAL A 72 29.60 9.80 -5.47
C VAL A 72 28.77 9.02 -4.46
N GLU A 73 29.33 8.71 -3.27
CA GLU A 73 28.62 7.99 -2.22
C GLU A 73 27.80 8.96 -1.34
N VAL A 74 26.50 8.94 -1.53
CA VAL A 74 25.56 9.84 -0.86
C VAL A 74 25.62 9.74 0.67
N LYS A 75 25.84 8.54 1.20
CA LYS A 75 25.94 8.29 2.65
C LYS A 75 27.05 9.13 3.31
N PHE A 76 28.18 9.30 2.63
CA PHE A 76 29.29 10.07 3.17
C PHE A 76 28.97 11.56 3.23
N TRP A 77 28.30 12.10 2.20
CA TRP A 77 27.81 13.46 2.23
C TRP A 77 26.81 13.70 3.35
N LYS A 78 25.89 12.73 3.58
CA LYS A 78 24.97 12.81 4.71
C LYS A 78 25.69 12.83 6.05
N LEU A 79 26.68 11.94 6.26
CA LEU A 79 27.47 11.89 7.49
C LEU A 79 28.26 13.19 7.72
N LEU A 80 28.86 13.77 6.67
CA LEU A 80 29.50 15.07 6.75
C LEU A 80 28.50 16.17 7.17
N ALA A 81 27.34 16.19 6.52
CA ALA A 81 26.30 17.18 6.80
C ALA A 81 25.77 17.07 8.24
N ASP A 82 25.51 15.86 8.71
CA ASP A 82 25.04 15.58 10.08
C ASP A 82 26.08 16.00 11.13
N VAL A 83 27.35 15.74 10.88
CA VAL A 83 28.44 16.15 11.77
C VAL A 83 28.56 17.66 11.84
N LEU A 84 28.50 18.34 10.70
CA LEU A 84 28.51 19.81 10.63
C LEU A 84 27.28 20.42 11.32
N TYR A 85 26.11 19.82 11.15
CA TYR A 85 24.87 20.23 11.81
C TYR A 85 24.99 20.12 13.34
N ASN A 86 25.44 18.97 13.84
CA ASN A 86 25.62 18.73 15.28
C ASN A 86 26.71 19.62 15.88
N GLY A 87 27.72 19.96 15.08
CA GLY A 87 28.76 20.93 15.42
C GLY A 87 28.31 22.40 15.33
N LYS A 88 27.03 22.66 14.98
CA LYS A 88 26.43 24.00 14.78
C LYS A 88 27.07 24.80 13.65
N GLU A 89 27.75 24.14 12.75
CA GLU A 89 28.35 24.71 11.53
C GLU A 89 27.31 24.77 10.39
N TYR A 90 26.11 25.29 10.69
CA TYR A 90 24.93 25.21 9.82
C TYR A 90 25.19 25.72 8.39
N ARG A 91 25.96 26.82 8.24
CA ARG A 91 26.33 27.37 6.94
C ARG A 91 27.14 26.38 6.08
N LYS A 92 27.97 25.55 6.71
CA LYS A 92 28.75 24.51 6.04
C LYS A 92 27.98 23.23 5.83
N ALA A 93 26.99 22.93 6.68
CA ALA A 93 26.14 21.76 6.55
C ALA A 93 25.23 21.84 5.30
N ILE A 94 24.72 23.05 4.96
CA ILE A 94 23.82 23.27 3.83
C ILE A 94 24.36 22.67 2.52
N PRO A 95 25.55 23.02 2.00
CA PRO A 95 26.04 22.47 0.74
C PRO A 95 26.26 20.95 0.79
N ALA A 96 26.57 20.39 1.95
CA ALA A 96 26.69 18.92 2.09
C ALA A 96 25.31 18.23 1.99
N TYR A 97 24.28 18.78 2.64
CA TYR A 97 22.90 18.30 2.46
C TYR A 97 22.38 18.53 1.02
N GLU A 98 22.73 19.64 0.37
CA GLU A 98 22.40 19.87 -1.04
C GLU A 98 22.99 18.78 -1.95
N LYS A 99 24.20 18.29 -1.65
CA LYS A 99 24.77 17.14 -2.35
C LYS A 99 23.97 15.86 -2.13
N VAL A 100 23.46 15.61 -0.91
CA VAL A 100 22.54 14.49 -0.65
C VAL A 100 21.29 14.59 -1.51
N VAL A 101 20.68 15.78 -1.58
CA VAL A 101 19.50 16.04 -2.42
C VAL A 101 19.81 15.83 -3.90
N ALA A 102 20.95 16.34 -4.38
CA ALA A 102 21.34 16.25 -5.80
C ALA A 102 21.69 14.83 -6.24
N LEU A 103 22.29 14.00 -5.37
CA LEU A 103 22.63 12.61 -5.66
C LEU A 103 21.40 11.69 -5.60
N GLY A 104 20.27 12.13 -5.00
CA GLY A 104 18.99 11.44 -5.04
C GLY A 104 18.91 10.15 -4.24
N GLY A 105 19.92 9.81 -3.40
CA GLY A 105 19.93 8.63 -2.55
C GLY A 105 19.70 8.96 -1.07
N GLY A 106 19.30 7.96 -0.25
CA GLY A 106 19.30 8.04 1.21
C GLY A 106 18.39 9.12 1.82
N PHE A 107 17.13 9.20 1.40
CA PHE A 107 16.12 10.13 1.94
C PHE A 107 16.40 11.62 1.65
N PRO A 108 16.35 12.05 0.39
CA PRO A 108 16.61 13.43 0.00
C PRO A 108 15.64 14.44 0.63
N SER A 109 14.40 14.00 0.95
CA SER A 109 13.40 14.82 1.66
C SER A 109 13.84 15.20 3.07
N SER A 110 14.48 14.28 3.81
CA SER A 110 15.03 14.56 5.14
C SER A 110 16.23 15.50 5.06
N ALA A 111 17.07 15.37 4.03
CA ALA A 111 18.16 16.31 3.80
C ALA A 111 17.63 17.72 3.50
N ALA A 112 16.59 17.85 2.67
CA ALA A 112 15.92 19.11 2.40
C ALA A 112 15.28 19.72 3.67
N TYR A 113 14.72 18.88 4.55
CA TYR A 113 14.22 19.31 5.85
C TYR A 113 15.34 19.86 6.73
N ASN A 114 16.47 19.17 6.84
CA ASN A 114 17.63 19.62 7.62
C ASN A 114 18.24 20.92 7.04
N ILE A 115 18.17 21.14 5.73
CA ILE A 115 18.53 22.44 5.13
C ILE A 115 17.59 23.55 5.64
N ALA A 116 16.28 23.28 5.71
CA ALA A 116 15.31 24.23 6.26
C ALA A 116 15.63 24.57 7.72
N CYS A 117 15.95 23.55 8.55
CA CYS A 117 16.40 23.75 9.93
C CYS A 117 17.68 24.60 10.00
N CYS A 118 18.68 24.31 9.16
CA CYS A 118 19.91 25.12 9.10
C CYS A 118 19.61 26.59 8.81
N TYR A 119 18.77 26.89 7.80
CA TYR A 119 18.40 28.28 7.48
C TYR A 119 17.59 28.94 8.60
N ALA A 120 16.68 28.21 9.25
CA ALA A 120 15.89 28.74 10.36
C ALA A 120 16.78 29.09 11.56
N LEU A 121 17.77 28.24 11.89
CA LEU A 121 18.76 28.48 12.94
C LEU A 121 19.73 29.63 12.60
N LEU A 122 19.95 29.89 11.32
CA LEU A 122 20.73 31.05 10.83
C LEU A 122 19.88 32.34 10.76
N GLY A 123 18.57 32.26 11.04
CA GLY A 123 17.64 33.43 10.96
C GLY A 123 17.18 33.76 9.54
N GLU A 124 17.48 32.91 8.56
CA GLU A 124 17.15 33.15 7.13
C GLU A 124 15.78 32.56 6.79
N LYS A 125 14.72 33.21 7.29
CA LYS A 125 13.34 32.71 7.25
C LYS A 125 12.82 32.37 5.85
N GLU A 126 13.09 33.18 4.85
CA GLU A 126 12.61 32.96 3.48
C GLU A 126 13.22 31.68 2.88
N ALA A 127 14.52 31.50 3.05
CA ALA A 127 15.20 30.29 2.61
C ALA A 127 14.71 29.04 3.39
N ALA A 128 14.52 29.18 4.70
CA ALA A 128 14.00 28.11 5.55
C ALA A 128 12.60 27.64 5.12
N LEU A 129 11.66 28.56 4.89
CA LEU A 129 10.31 28.23 4.42
C LEU A 129 10.32 27.57 3.05
N LYS A 130 11.14 28.09 2.11
CA LYS A 130 11.29 27.50 0.78
C LYS A 130 11.81 26.07 0.83
N TRP A 131 12.83 25.81 1.65
CA TRP A 131 13.38 24.45 1.79
C TRP A 131 12.46 23.53 2.58
N LEU A 132 11.72 24.05 3.55
CA LEU A 132 10.70 23.29 4.27
C LEU A 132 9.60 22.82 3.31
N GLU A 133 9.04 23.72 2.49
CA GLU A 133 8.07 23.38 1.46
C GLU A 133 8.63 22.34 0.49
N LYS A 134 9.85 22.56 -0.03
CA LYS A 134 10.54 21.62 -0.90
C LYS A 134 10.74 20.26 -0.25
N SER A 135 11.01 20.17 1.05
CA SER A 135 11.15 18.90 1.76
C SER A 135 9.87 18.07 1.72
N PHE A 136 8.72 18.73 1.90
CA PHE A 136 7.41 18.11 1.80
C PHE A 136 7.06 17.70 0.35
N GLU A 137 7.42 18.53 -0.64
CA GLU A 137 7.30 18.17 -2.07
C GLU A 137 8.12 16.92 -2.41
N MET A 138 9.28 16.77 -1.79
CA MET A 138 10.17 15.62 -1.94
C MET A 138 9.77 14.41 -1.09
N GLY A 139 8.62 14.46 -0.39
CA GLY A 139 8.07 13.35 0.37
C GLY A 139 8.46 13.29 1.84
N PHE A 140 8.88 14.38 2.47
CA PHE A 140 8.97 14.45 3.93
C PHE A 140 7.58 14.33 4.54
N ARG A 141 7.38 13.38 5.51
CA ARG A 141 6.03 13.00 5.97
C ARG A 141 5.74 13.31 7.43
N ASP A 142 6.78 13.57 8.24
CA ASP A 142 6.62 13.76 9.68
C ASP A 142 6.14 15.18 10.01
N LEU A 143 4.82 15.40 9.87
CA LEU A 143 4.18 16.66 10.24
C LEU A 143 4.32 16.97 11.72
N LYS A 144 4.26 15.95 12.60
CA LYS A 144 4.36 16.14 14.06
C LYS A 144 5.74 16.65 14.44
N LEU A 145 6.78 16.06 13.85
CA LEU A 145 8.14 16.56 14.02
C LEU A 145 8.23 18.00 13.56
N ALA A 146 7.80 18.35 12.34
CA ALA A 146 7.90 19.71 11.83
C ALA A 146 7.13 20.74 12.68
N GLN A 147 6.00 20.34 13.28
CA GLN A 147 5.18 21.18 14.16
C GLN A 147 5.86 21.47 15.50
N SER A 148 6.67 20.55 16.01
CA SER A 148 7.26 20.61 17.36
C SER A 148 8.77 20.84 17.35
N ASP A 149 9.40 20.90 16.19
CA ASP A 149 10.85 21.03 16.05
C ASP A 149 11.33 22.42 16.53
N THR A 150 12.17 22.39 17.54
CA THR A 150 12.75 23.62 18.13
C THR A 150 13.65 24.37 17.15
N ASP A 151 14.24 23.69 16.18
CA ASP A 151 15.10 24.30 15.17
C ASP A 151 14.31 25.19 14.19
N LEU A 152 12.99 24.92 14.07
CA LEU A 152 12.06 25.72 13.27
C LEU A 152 11.29 26.78 14.11
N GLN A 153 11.60 26.93 15.40
CA GLN A 153 10.90 27.84 16.33
C GLN A 153 10.72 29.25 15.78
N SER A 154 11.73 29.77 15.08
CA SER A 154 11.69 31.13 14.49
C SER A 154 10.63 31.29 13.38
N LEU A 155 10.08 30.18 12.87
CA LEU A 155 9.07 30.17 11.81
C LEU A 155 7.64 29.99 12.33
N HIS A 156 7.44 29.53 13.58
CA HIS A 156 6.14 29.15 14.11
C HIS A 156 5.07 30.24 14.01
N GLY A 157 5.46 31.52 14.11
CA GLY A 157 4.56 32.67 13.95
C GLY A 157 4.26 33.06 12.51
N ASP A 158 4.91 32.47 11.51
CA ASP A 158 4.68 32.79 10.10
C ASP A 158 3.46 32.03 9.56
N PRO A 159 2.46 32.71 8.96
CA PRO A 159 1.28 32.06 8.39
C PRO A 159 1.60 30.99 7.33
N ARG A 160 2.68 31.17 6.56
CA ARG A 160 3.14 30.20 5.55
C ARG A 160 3.63 28.93 6.21
N PHE A 161 4.40 29.04 7.31
CA PHE A 161 4.79 27.88 8.10
C PHE A 161 3.56 27.11 8.59
N GLN A 162 2.59 27.82 9.18
CA GLN A 162 1.35 27.19 9.68
C GLN A 162 0.58 26.47 8.57
N GLN A 163 0.56 27.03 7.36
CA GLN A 163 -0.03 26.35 6.19
C GLN A 163 0.75 25.12 5.77
N ILE A 164 2.09 25.20 5.71
CA ILE A 164 2.95 24.08 5.30
C ILE A 164 2.77 22.89 6.25
N VAL A 165 2.73 23.15 7.56
CA VAL A 165 2.64 22.12 8.61
C VAL A 165 1.21 21.84 9.10
N ALA A 166 0.20 22.39 8.43
CA ALA A 166 -1.24 22.19 8.76
C ALA A 166 -1.63 22.56 10.22
N LEU A 167 -1.04 23.61 10.79
CA LEU A 167 -1.35 24.14 12.14
C LEU A 167 -2.43 25.24 12.13
N VAL A 168 -3.23 25.35 11.08
CA VAL A 168 -4.25 26.39 10.99
C VAL A 168 -5.37 26.09 11.98
N ASP A 169 -5.68 27.05 12.86
CA ASP A 169 -6.82 26.98 13.77
C ASP A 169 -8.13 27.12 13.00
N THR A 170 -8.78 25.98 12.77
CA THR A 170 -10.06 25.91 12.07
C THR A 170 -11.27 26.15 12.99
N SER A 171 -11.05 26.29 14.32
CA SER A 171 -12.15 26.44 15.29
C SER A 171 -12.94 27.73 15.15
N LYS A 172 -12.34 28.75 14.54
CA LYS A 172 -12.94 30.07 14.29
C LYS A 172 -13.56 30.23 12.90
N MET A 173 -13.39 29.22 12.05
CA MET A 173 -13.94 29.24 10.70
C MET A 173 -15.44 28.97 10.72
N SER A 174 -16.19 29.69 9.89
CA SER A 174 -17.56 29.31 9.56
C SER A 174 -17.57 27.92 8.89
N ARG A 175 -18.74 27.28 8.85
CA ARG A 175 -18.89 25.97 8.20
C ARG A 175 -18.37 25.98 6.75
N GLU A 176 -18.73 26.99 5.99
CA GLU A 176 -18.33 27.10 4.59
C GLU A 176 -16.84 27.33 4.41
N GLU A 177 -16.25 28.20 5.23
CA GLU A 177 -14.81 28.46 5.23
C GLU A 177 -14.02 27.20 5.58
N GLY A 178 -14.45 26.46 6.60
CA GLY A 178 -13.82 25.22 7.02
C GLY A 178 -13.83 24.14 5.95
N TRP A 179 -14.98 23.90 5.30
CA TRP A 179 -15.07 22.93 4.21
C TRP A 179 -14.26 23.35 2.97
N ARG A 180 -14.24 24.65 2.62
CA ARG A 180 -13.38 25.16 1.53
C ARG A 180 -11.91 25.02 1.86
N TYR A 181 -11.55 25.25 3.13
CA TYR A 181 -10.17 25.05 3.58
C TYR A 181 -9.74 23.59 3.41
N ASP A 182 -10.55 22.64 3.89
CA ASP A 182 -10.26 21.21 3.75
C ASP A 182 -10.19 20.74 2.29
N LEU A 183 -11.10 21.22 1.44
CA LEU A 183 -11.09 20.91 0.00
C LEU A 183 -9.83 21.42 -0.69
N ASN A 184 -9.40 22.66 -0.39
CA ASN A 184 -8.19 23.24 -0.95
C ASN A 184 -6.93 22.51 -0.43
N LEU A 185 -6.91 22.13 0.85
CA LEU A 185 -5.84 21.33 1.42
C LEU A 185 -5.76 19.95 0.74
N LEU A 186 -6.90 19.28 0.57
CA LEU A 186 -6.97 18.00 -0.14
C LEU A 186 -6.40 18.11 -1.57
N ALA A 187 -6.83 19.13 -2.32
CA ALA A 187 -6.36 19.35 -3.69
C ALA A 187 -4.85 19.62 -3.75
N ARG A 188 -4.33 20.42 -2.80
CA ARG A 188 -2.90 20.68 -2.68
C ARG A 188 -2.11 19.41 -2.36
N GLU A 189 -2.59 18.59 -1.43
CA GLU A 189 -1.90 17.38 -1.03
C GLU A 189 -1.90 16.32 -2.16
N VAL A 190 -2.98 16.23 -2.94
CA VAL A 190 -3.02 15.39 -4.16
C VAL A 190 -1.91 15.80 -5.14
N LYS A 191 -1.80 17.09 -5.44
CA LYS A 191 -0.78 17.63 -6.36
C LYS A 191 0.64 17.40 -5.84
N ARG A 192 0.83 17.56 -4.53
CA ARG A 192 2.14 17.53 -3.89
C ARG A 192 2.68 16.13 -3.66
N LYS A 193 1.79 15.18 -3.29
CA LYS A 193 2.18 13.83 -2.84
C LYS A 193 1.89 12.75 -3.87
N GLY A 194 0.91 12.96 -4.75
CA GLY A 194 0.46 11.92 -5.66
C GLY A 194 1.53 11.54 -6.68
N TYR A 195 1.76 10.23 -6.83
CA TYR A 195 2.54 9.72 -7.94
C TYR A 195 1.69 9.78 -9.22
N ASP A 196 2.07 10.66 -10.16
CA ASP A 196 1.34 10.88 -11.42
C ASP A 196 -0.20 10.96 -11.22
N PRO A 197 -0.69 11.89 -10.36
CA PRO A 197 -2.09 11.89 -9.95
C PRO A 197 -3.05 12.24 -11.10
N PHE A 198 -2.55 12.80 -12.19
CA PHE A 198 -3.35 13.28 -13.32
C PHE A 198 -3.30 12.37 -14.55
N ARG A 199 -2.96 11.10 -14.38
CA ARG A 199 -2.91 10.10 -15.48
C ARG A 199 -4.29 9.72 -16.05
N LYS A 200 -5.37 9.90 -15.30
CA LYS A 200 -6.75 9.54 -15.72
C LYS A 200 -7.61 10.76 -16.03
N ILE A 201 -7.33 11.89 -15.43
CA ILE A 201 -7.95 13.19 -15.70
C ILE A 201 -6.84 14.23 -15.79
N SER A 202 -7.05 15.30 -16.54
CA SER A 202 -6.09 16.41 -16.56
C SER A 202 -6.12 17.20 -15.25
N GLU A 203 -5.00 17.87 -14.91
CA GLU A 203 -4.96 18.77 -13.75
C GLU A 203 -6.02 19.87 -13.86
N ALA A 204 -6.26 20.40 -15.07
CA ALA A 204 -7.27 21.43 -15.32
C ALA A 204 -8.71 20.92 -15.03
N GLU A 205 -9.03 19.66 -15.40
CA GLU A 205 -10.32 19.05 -15.08
C GLU A 205 -10.48 18.79 -13.58
N PHE A 206 -9.39 18.39 -12.91
CA PHE A 206 -9.37 18.25 -11.46
C PHE A 206 -9.64 19.59 -10.78
N ASP A 207 -8.92 20.66 -11.15
CA ASP A 207 -9.09 22.01 -10.60
C ASP A 207 -10.50 22.57 -10.87
N ALA A 208 -11.04 22.34 -12.06
CA ALA A 208 -12.42 22.69 -12.37
C ALA A 208 -13.43 21.95 -11.48
N SER A 209 -13.17 20.67 -11.16
CA SER A 209 -14.01 19.88 -10.24
C SER A 209 -13.91 20.39 -8.81
N VAL A 210 -12.70 20.75 -8.33
CA VAL A 210 -12.47 21.37 -7.02
C VAL A 210 -13.23 22.71 -6.92
N LYS A 211 -13.09 23.57 -7.94
CA LYS A 211 -13.80 24.85 -7.98
C LYS A 211 -15.32 24.66 -7.95
N LYS A 212 -15.85 23.75 -8.78
CA LYS A 212 -17.29 23.45 -8.81
C LYS A 212 -17.80 23.00 -7.44
N LEU A 213 -17.07 22.10 -6.77
CA LEU A 213 -17.44 21.67 -5.42
C LEU A 213 -17.40 22.83 -4.44
N SER A 214 -16.33 23.63 -4.45
CA SER A 214 -16.20 24.84 -3.60
C SER A 214 -17.40 25.79 -3.74
N ASP A 215 -17.85 26.03 -4.98
CA ASP A 215 -18.98 26.90 -5.28
C ASP A 215 -20.33 26.30 -4.81
N THR A 216 -20.43 24.98 -4.67
CA THR A 216 -21.66 24.29 -4.26
C THR A 216 -21.74 23.99 -2.75
N ILE A 217 -20.65 24.09 -1.99
CA ILE A 217 -20.58 23.85 -0.54
C ILE A 217 -21.74 24.49 0.24
N PRO A 218 -22.16 25.78 -0.01
CA PRO A 218 -23.27 26.38 0.74
C PRO A 218 -24.61 25.67 0.61
N LYS A 219 -24.79 24.86 -0.45
CA LYS A 219 -26.05 24.17 -0.78
C LYS A 219 -26.05 22.70 -0.34
N LEU A 220 -24.92 22.17 0.08
CA LEU A 220 -24.72 20.76 0.41
C LEU A 220 -24.67 20.56 1.92
N SER A 221 -25.23 19.47 2.40
CA SER A 221 -24.98 18.95 3.75
C SER A 221 -23.55 18.42 3.90
N ASP A 222 -23.08 18.19 5.13
CA ASP A 222 -21.74 17.70 5.39
C ASP A 222 -21.47 16.32 4.75
N ILE A 223 -22.50 15.45 4.77
CA ILE A 223 -22.37 14.14 4.10
C ILE A 223 -22.32 14.28 2.57
N GLU A 224 -23.09 15.19 1.98
CA GLU A 224 -23.07 15.42 0.55
C GLU A 224 -21.71 16.02 0.11
N ILE A 225 -21.11 16.93 0.90
CA ILE A 225 -19.75 17.42 0.65
C ILE A 225 -18.75 16.25 0.71
N THR A 226 -18.86 15.40 1.72
CA THR A 226 -17.99 14.22 1.86
C THR A 226 -18.11 13.28 0.66
N ILE A 227 -19.32 13.01 0.18
CA ILE A 227 -19.60 12.22 -1.02
C ILE A 227 -18.92 12.84 -2.26
N GLU A 228 -19.05 14.15 -2.45
CA GLU A 228 -18.43 14.83 -3.59
C GLU A 228 -16.89 14.82 -3.51
N MET A 229 -16.33 14.92 -2.30
CA MET A 229 -14.89 14.75 -2.10
C MET A 229 -14.43 13.30 -2.40
N MET A 230 -15.21 12.28 -2.00
CA MET A 230 -14.95 10.88 -2.39
C MET A 230 -14.97 10.71 -3.91
N ARG A 231 -15.98 11.29 -4.61
CA ARG A 231 -16.04 11.28 -6.09
C ARG A 231 -14.84 11.95 -6.73
N LEU A 232 -14.40 13.09 -6.16
CA LEU A 232 -13.24 13.81 -6.65
C LEU A 232 -11.99 12.94 -6.59
N MET A 233 -11.78 12.26 -5.48
CA MET A 233 -10.63 11.37 -5.29
C MET A 233 -10.70 10.12 -6.19
N ALA A 234 -11.87 9.52 -6.36
CA ALA A 234 -12.06 8.37 -7.22
C ALA A 234 -11.75 8.65 -8.70
N LYS A 235 -11.93 9.89 -9.18
CA LYS A 235 -11.57 10.30 -10.55
C LYS A 235 -10.08 10.19 -10.85
N LEU A 236 -9.20 10.20 -9.83
CA LEU A 236 -7.75 10.07 -10.01
C LEU A 236 -7.36 8.67 -10.51
N GLY A 237 -8.23 7.67 -10.28
CA GLY A 237 -8.09 6.33 -10.88
C GLY A 237 -6.93 5.52 -10.34
N ASP A 238 -6.69 5.61 -9.03
CA ASP A 238 -5.88 4.65 -8.29
C ASP A 238 -6.66 4.11 -7.07
N GLY A 239 -6.37 2.88 -6.69
CA GLY A 239 -7.12 2.17 -5.66
C GLY A 239 -6.77 2.59 -4.23
N HIS A 240 -5.68 3.31 -4.02
CA HIS A 240 -5.16 3.67 -2.71
C HIS A 240 -5.35 5.15 -2.35
N THR A 241 -5.71 6.02 -3.31
CA THR A 241 -6.01 7.44 -3.06
C THR A 241 -7.47 7.61 -2.69
N ALA A 242 -7.79 8.01 -1.45
CA ALA A 242 -9.16 8.01 -0.95
C ALA A 242 -9.43 9.05 0.15
N ILE A 243 -10.71 9.34 0.36
CA ILE A 243 -11.25 9.85 1.61
C ILE A 243 -11.74 8.65 2.42
N SER A 244 -11.26 8.52 3.64
CA SER A 244 -11.67 7.47 4.57
C SER A 244 -12.65 8.02 5.60
N LEU A 245 -13.80 7.37 5.74
CA LEU A 245 -14.69 7.59 6.85
C LEU A 245 -14.07 6.94 8.09
N SER A 246 -13.46 7.75 8.97
CA SER A 246 -12.78 7.28 10.18
C SER A 246 -13.65 7.52 11.42
N PRO A 247 -13.65 6.58 12.39
CA PRO A 247 -14.44 6.70 13.61
C PRO A 247 -14.01 7.80 14.56
N GLN A 248 -12.74 8.23 14.46
CA GLN A 248 -12.19 9.26 15.35
C GLN A 248 -12.78 10.64 15.10
N VAL A 249 -13.64 10.76 14.10
CA VAL A 249 -13.92 12.04 13.48
C VAL A 249 -15.37 12.46 13.53
N ARG A 250 -16.27 11.59 13.17
CA ARG A 250 -17.72 11.87 13.14
C ARG A 250 -18.49 10.56 13.27
N PRO A 251 -18.84 10.15 14.50
CA PRO A 251 -19.63 8.94 14.74
C PRO A 251 -20.92 8.87 13.92
N GLU A 252 -21.52 10.04 13.64
CA GLU A 252 -22.74 10.14 12.83
C GLU A 252 -22.56 9.70 11.37
N LEU A 253 -21.36 9.78 10.81
CA LEU A 253 -21.07 9.30 9.45
C LEU A 253 -20.80 7.78 9.39
N LEU A 254 -20.63 7.14 10.54
CA LEU A 254 -20.26 5.73 10.68
C LEU A 254 -21.42 4.83 11.06
N GLN A 255 -22.63 5.36 11.08
CA GLN A 255 -23.81 4.55 11.35
C GLN A 255 -24.01 3.52 10.25
N THR A 256 -23.86 2.24 10.59
CA THR A 256 -23.98 1.14 9.65
C THR A 256 -25.08 0.16 10.06
N MET A 257 -25.67 -0.47 9.07
CA MET A 257 -26.57 -1.61 9.31
C MET A 257 -25.77 -2.75 9.92
N PRO A 258 -26.28 -3.39 11.00
CA PRO A 258 -25.61 -4.50 11.69
C PRO A 258 -25.79 -5.83 10.95
N VAL A 259 -25.54 -5.82 9.64
CA VAL A 259 -25.52 -6.97 8.74
C VAL A 259 -24.32 -6.86 7.81
N LYS A 260 -23.82 -7.99 7.29
CA LYS A 260 -22.83 -8.02 6.21
C LYS A 260 -23.45 -8.52 4.93
N PHE A 261 -23.18 -7.79 3.87
CA PHE A 261 -23.55 -8.16 2.51
C PHE A 261 -22.37 -8.82 1.79
N TYR A 262 -22.71 -9.73 0.88
CA TYR A 262 -21.78 -10.26 -0.10
C TYR A 262 -22.47 -10.33 -1.48
N LEU A 263 -21.77 -9.87 -2.51
CA LEU A 263 -22.27 -9.89 -3.88
C LEU A 263 -21.82 -11.17 -4.58
N PHE A 264 -22.68 -12.18 -4.58
CA PHE A 264 -22.48 -13.44 -5.31
C PHE A 264 -22.83 -13.28 -6.79
N LYS A 265 -22.60 -14.35 -7.57
CA LYS A 265 -23.04 -14.39 -8.98
C LYS A 265 -24.56 -14.19 -9.10
N GLU A 266 -25.33 -14.70 -8.16
CA GLU A 266 -26.80 -14.66 -8.14
C GLU A 266 -27.37 -13.34 -7.60
N GLY A 267 -26.55 -12.47 -7.00
CA GLY A 267 -26.96 -11.19 -6.45
C GLY A 267 -26.40 -10.89 -5.05
N LEU A 268 -26.98 -9.92 -4.39
CA LEU A 268 -26.57 -9.45 -3.06
C LEU A 268 -27.27 -10.25 -1.96
N TYR A 269 -26.50 -10.83 -1.03
CA TYR A 269 -27.02 -11.63 0.08
C TYR A 269 -26.47 -11.16 1.43
N ILE A 270 -27.24 -11.41 2.50
CA ILE A 270 -26.82 -11.17 3.89
C ILE A 270 -26.08 -12.43 4.37
N VAL A 271 -24.79 -12.29 4.64
CA VAL A 271 -23.89 -13.42 4.97
C VAL A 271 -23.49 -13.46 6.44
N ALA A 272 -23.62 -12.34 7.17
CA ALA A 272 -23.46 -12.28 8.62
C ALA A 272 -24.38 -11.19 9.19
N ALA A 273 -24.77 -11.32 10.44
CA ALA A 273 -25.65 -10.39 11.10
C ALA A 273 -25.45 -10.38 12.63
N ASP A 274 -25.74 -9.24 13.25
CA ASP A 274 -26.01 -9.17 14.68
C ASP A 274 -27.14 -10.14 15.05
N PRO A 275 -27.12 -10.80 16.22
CA PRO A 275 -28.18 -11.73 16.66
C PRO A 275 -29.61 -11.17 16.55
N LYS A 276 -29.81 -9.86 16.67
CA LYS A 276 -31.11 -9.19 16.50
C LYS A 276 -31.68 -9.36 15.09
N TYR A 277 -30.81 -9.54 14.09
CA TYR A 277 -31.20 -9.68 12.68
C TYR A 277 -30.84 -11.05 12.10
N LYS A 278 -30.72 -12.08 12.95
CA LYS A 278 -30.37 -13.45 12.54
C LYS A 278 -31.33 -14.05 11.50
N GLU A 279 -32.58 -13.63 11.50
CA GLU A 279 -33.59 -14.09 10.54
C GLU A 279 -33.39 -13.55 9.12
N LEU A 280 -32.45 -12.61 8.95
CA LEU A 280 -32.05 -12.09 7.64
C LEU A 280 -30.91 -12.88 7.02
N LEU A 281 -30.24 -13.76 7.78
CA LEU A 281 -29.14 -14.56 7.25
C LEU A 281 -29.58 -15.43 6.07
N GLY A 282 -28.80 -15.40 5.01
CA GLY A 282 -29.06 -16.14 3.78
C GLY A 282 -30.16 -15.55 2.90
N THR A 283 -30.77 -14.41 3.26
CA THR A 283 -31.73 -13.75 2.38
C THR A 283 -31.03 -12.94 1.30
N GLN A 284 -31.63 -12.95 0.09
CA GLN A 284 -31.24 -12.09 -1.02
C GLN A 284 -31.83 -10.68 -0.80
N VAL A 285 -31.00 -9.65 -0.91
CA VAL A 285 -31.44 -8.26 -0.90
C VAL A 285 -31.83 -7.87 -2.33
N LEU A 286 -33.03 -7.34 -2.50
CA LEU A 286 -33.55 -6.91 -3.80
C LEU A 286 -33.60 -5.38 -3.92
N ARG A 287 -33.91 -4.68 -2.82
CA ARG A 287 -34.04 -3.21 -2.81
C ARG A 287 -33.60 -2.61 -1.48
N PHE A 288 -33.17 -1.36 -1.55
CA PHE A 288 -32.95 -0.42 -0.44
C PHE A 288 -33.98 0.71 -0.61
N GLY A 289 -35.05 0.73 0.23
CA GLY A 289 -36.20 1.58 -0.02
C GLY A 289 -36.81 1.30 -1.40
N ASP A 290 -36.91 2.35 -2.21
CA ASP A 290 -37.41 2.26 -3.59
C ASP A 290 -36.35 1.93 -4.63
N SER A 291 -35.07 1.94 -4.25
CA SER A 291 -33.92 1.69 -5.16
C SER A 291 -33.59 0.20 -5.24
N THR A 292 -33.40 -0.32 -6.44
CA THR A 292 -32.89 -1.68 -6.69
C THR A 292 -31.39 -1.78 -6.29
N VAL A 293 -30.90 -2.99 -6.08
CA VAL A 293 -29.46 -3.22 -5.81
C VAL A 293 -28.59 -2.66 -6.92
N ASP A 294 -28.99 -2.78 -8.19
CA ASP A 294 -28.22 -2.27 -9.33
C ASP A 294 -28.18 -0.74 -9.37
N GLU A 295 -29.27 -0.06 -9.02
CA GLU A 295 -29.30 1.40 -8.87
C GLU A 295 -28.38 1.86 -7.72
N VAL A 296 -28.38 1.13 -6.59
CA VAL A 296 -27.47 1.41 -5.47
C VAL A 296 -26.02 1.18 -5.87
N LEU A 297 -25.71 0.08 -6.56
CA LEU A 297 -24.37 -0.18 -7.10
C LEU A 297 -23.90 0.95 -8.02
N SER A 298 -24.75 1.37 -8.97
CA SER A 298 -24.45 2.44 -9.92
C SER A 298 -24.20 3.79 -9.24
N ALA A 299 -24.91 4.07 -8.14
CA ALA A 299 -24.71 5.30 -7.36
C ALA A 299 -23.44 5.28 -6.51
N LEU A 300 -23.01 4.10 -6.04
CA LEU A 300 -21.81 3.92 -5.22
C LEU A 300 -20.53 3.79 -6.05
N GLU A 301 -20.60 3.23 -7.25
CA GLU A 301 -19.43 3.01 -8.12
C GLU A 301 -18.52 4.24 -8.28
N PRO A 302 -19.06 5.47 -8.54
CA PRO A 302 -18.22 6.67 -8.68
C PRO A 302 -17.51 7.11 -7.40
N LEU A 303 -17.80 6.49 -6.24
CA LEU A 303 -17.16 6.78 -4.95
C LEU A 303 -16.04 5.80 -4.63
N ILE A 304 -15.92 4.71 -5.41
CA ILE A 304 -14.96 3.63 -5.15
C ILE A 304 -13.69 3.89 -5.91
N ASN A 305 -12.65 4.18 -5.16
CA ASN A 305 -11.29 4.29 -5.67
C ASN A 305 -10.82 2.94 -6.19
N ARG A 306 -10.32 2.90 -7.43
CA ARG A 306 -9.80 1.68 -8.05
C ARG A 306 -8.78 2.00 -9.14
N ASP A 307 -7.92 1.05 -9.43
CA ASP A 307 -7.00 1.13 -10.57
C ASP A 307 -7.78 1.00 -11.89
N ALA A 308 -8.10 -0.23 -12.27
CA ALA A 308 -8.90 -0.52 -13.46
C ALA A 308 -9.83 -1.72 -13.26
N SER A 309 -9.71 -2.46 -12.13
CA SER A 309 -10.44 -3.69 -11.88
C SER A 309 -11.85 -3.43 -11.35
N ASP A 310 -12.86 -3.84 -12.11
CA ASP A 310 -14.27 -3.84 -11.65
C ASP A 310 -14.53 -4.88 -10.55
N MET A 311 -13.60 -5.82 -10.36
CA MET A 311 -13.69 -6.77 -9.25
C MET A 311 -13.59 -6.06 -7.91
N TRP A 312 -12.85 -4.93 -7.85
CA TRP A 312 -12.77 -4.09 -6.65
C TRP A 312 -14.09 -3.40 -6.32
N ILE A 313 -14.93 -3.06 -7.31
CA ILE A 313 -16.31 -2.57 -7.05
C ILE A 313 -17.11 -3.66 -6.35
N LYS A 314 -17.06 -4.91 -6.83
CA LYS A 314 -17.76 -6.05 -6.21
C LYS A 314 -17.29 -6.33 -4.79
N GLU A 315 -16.03 -6.02 -4.49
CA GLU A 315 -15.49 -6.11 -3.12
C GLU A 315 -15.96 -4.96 -2.24
N ARG A 316 -15.92 -3.71 -2.74
CA ARG A 316 -16.08 -2.51 -1.92
C ARG A 316 -17.53 -2.06 -1.77
N ALA A 317 -18.36 -2.18 -2.80
CA ALA A 317 -19.74 -1.72 -2.75
C ALA A 317 -20.58 -2.33 -1.63
N PRO A 318 -20.51 -3.65 -1.31
CA PRO A 318 -21.24 -4.24 -0.21
C PRO A 318 -20.96 -3.60 1.17
N TYR A 319 -19.77 -3.01 1.36
CA TYR A 319 -19.44 -2.28 2.60
C TYR A 319 -20.11 -0.91 2.62
N LEU A 320 -20.01 -0.18 1.52
CA LEU A 320 -20.63 1.13 1.39
C LEU A 320 -22.15 1.04 1.49
N MET A 321 -22.75 -0.06 1.01
CA MET A 321 -24.20 -0.34 1.15
C MET A 321 -24.66 -0.45 2.60
N ARG A 322 -23.77 -0.68 3.55
CA ARG A 322 -24.09 -0.71 4.98
C ARG A 322 -24.23 0.68 5.59
N SER A 323 -23.58 1.68 5.02
CA SER A 323 -23.55 3.05 5.55
C SER A 323 -24.88 3.78 5.28
N LEU A 324 -25.69 3.90 6.32
CA LEU A 324 -26.97 4.61 6.22
C LEU A 324 -26.81 6.10 5.89
N PRO A 325 -25.86 6.85 6.50
CA PRO A 325 -25.63 8.25 6.13
C PRO A 325 -25.21 8.40 4.66
N LEU A 326 -24.37 7.50 4.14
CA LEU A 326 -23.95 7.54 2.74
C LEU A 326 -25.12 7.29 1.79
N LEU A 327 -25.94 6.26 2.05
CA LEU A 327 -27.13 5.96 1.25
C LEU A 327 -28.17 7.10 1.30
N ASN A 328 -28.34 7.73 2.46
CA ASN A 328 -29.24 8.89 2.61
C ASN A 328 -28.69 10.13 1.86
N GLY A 329 -27.38 10.41 1.97
CA GLY A 329 -26.73 11.51 1.24
C GLY A 329 -26.83 11.32 -0.28
N LEU A 330 -26.83 10.08 -0.77
CA LEU A 330 -27.06 9.71 -2.17
C LEU A 330 -28.55 9.72 -2.56
N LYS A 331 -29.45 10.01 -1.64
CA LYS A 331 -30.92 10.00 -1.83
C LYS A 331 -31.49 8.63 -2.18
N LEU A 332 -30.83 7.55 -1.80
CA LEU A 332 -31.26 6.16 -2.03
C LEU A 332 -32.21 5.66 -0.95
N ILE A 333 -32.11 6.24 0.25
CA ILE A 333 -33.01 5.99 1.38
C ILE A 333 -33.42 7.32 2.04
N PRO A 334 -34.63 7.42 2.63
CA PRO A 334 -35.10 8.67 3.21
C PRO A 334 -34.55 8.99 4.60
N ASP A 335 -33.98 8.02 5.33
CA ASP A 335 -33.60 8.14 6.74
C ASP A 335 -32.15 7.67 6.95
N ALA A 336 -31.32 8.51 7.57
CA ALA A 336 -29.91 8.21 7.83
C ALA A 336 -29.69 7.24 9.03
N GLY A 337 -30.72 6.93 9.80
CA GLY A 337 -30.66 6.04 10.97
C GLY A 337 -31.25 4.64 10.73
N LYS A 338 -32.00 4.45 9.65
CA LYS A 338 -32.63 3.16 9.29
C LYS A 338 -32.88 3.04 7.80
N ALA A 339 -32.92 1.81 7.30
CA ALA A 339 -33.31 1.50 5.92
C ALA A 339 -34.40 0.43 5.89
N GLN A 340 -35.31 0.55 4.94
CA GLN A 340 -36.20 -0.53 4.56
C GLN A 340 -35.51 -1.37 3.48
N LEU A 341 -35.31 -2.66 3.74
CA LEU A 341 -34.76 -3.62 2.79
C LEU A 341 -35.90 -4.51 2.27
N THR A 342 -36.05 -4.64 0.97
CA THR A 342 -36.83 -5.73 0.39
C THR A 342 -35.92 -6.93 0.26
N VAL A 343 -36.22 -7.99 1.01
CA VAL A 343 -35.43 -9.23 1.01
C VAL A 343 -36.24 -10.42 0.53
N ARG A 344 -35.57 -11.42 -0.06
CA ARG A 344 -36.20 -12.67 -0.48
C ARG A 344 -35.52 -13.83 0.26
N GLY A 345 -36.28 -14.59 1.03
CA GLY A 345 -35.83 -15.79 1.72
C GLY A 345 -35.88 -17.05 0.85
N VAL A 346 -35.65 -18.20 1.47
CA VAL A 346 -35.73 -19.53 0.83
C VAL A 346 -37.11 -19.90 0.31
N ASP A 347 -38.19 -19.28 0.86
CA ASP A 347 -39.55 -19.42 0.38
C ASP A 347 -39.83 -18.69 -0.96
N GLY A 348 -38.83 -17.96 -1.47
CA GLY A 348 -38.91 -17.20 -2.70
C GLY A 348 -39.79 -15.94 -2.64
N LYS A 349 -40.45 -15.64 -1.51
CA LYS A 349 -41.35 -14.51 -1.38
C LYS A 349 -40.63 -13.24 -0.91
N PRO A 350 -40.78 -12.12 -1.61
CA PRO A 350 -40.27 -10.84 -1.14
C PRO A 350 -41.01 -10.37 0.13
N ARG A 351 -40.21 -9.83 1.07
CA ARG A 351 -40.75 -9.14 2.26
C ARG A 351 -39.94 -7.88 2.54
N VAL A 352 -40.58 -6.88 3.13
CA VAL A 352 -39.92 -5.64 3.56
C VAL A 352 -39.55 -5.79 5.04
N VAL A 353 -38.32 -5.44 5.35
CA VAL A 353 -37.78 -5.43 6.72
C VAL A 353 -37.10 -4.10 6.99
N THR A 354 -37.24 -3.60 8.22
CA THR A 354 -36.51 -2.38 8.64
C THR A 354 -35.27 -2.76 9.42
N VAL A 355 -34.13 -2.25 8.96
CA VAL A 355 -32.84 -2.41 9.61
C VAL A 355 -32.39 -1.04 10.10
N SER A 356 -32.20 -0.90 11.42
CA SER A 356 -31.69 0.33 12.04
C SER A 356 -30.21 0.26 12.25
N ALA A 357 -29.54 1.42 12.23
CA ALA A 357 -28.16 1.51 12.67
C ALA A 357 -28.09 1.26 14.18
N ASP A 358 -27.27 0.34 14.59
CA ASP A 358 -27.05 0.03 16.01
C ASP A 358 -25.63 0.38 16.47
N MET A 359 -24.71 0.64 15.55
CA MET A 359 -23.31 0.84 15.89
C MET A 359 -22.61 1.81 14.93
N ALA A 360 -21.75 2.67 15.48
CA ALA A 360 -20.63 3.22 14.75
C ALA A 360 -19.56 2.11 14.61
N GLU A 361 -19.54 1.42 13.49
CA GLU A 361 -18.46 0.42 13.27
C GLU A 361 -17.16 1.16 12.95
N PRO A 362 -16.11 0.97 13.79
CA PRO A 362 -14.88 1.75 13.65
C PRO A 362 -14.15 1.54 12.33
N ASN A 363 -14.46 0.48 11.61
CA ASN A 363 -13.84 0.19 10.33
C ASN A 363 -14.82 -0.51 9.39
N ILE A 364 -15.54 0.28 8.59
CA ILE A 364 -16.46 -0.24 7.57
C ILE A 364 -15.71 -1.09 6.51
N TRP A 365 -14.39 -1.01 6.47
CA TRP A 365 -13.54 -1.74 5.54
C TRP A 365 -13.12 -3.12 6.04
N ASN A 366 -13.35 -3.45 7.33
CA ASN A 366 -12.95 -4.72 7.89
C ASN A 366 -13.99 -5.81 7.58
N VAL A 367 -13.64 -6.68 6.64
CA VAL A 367 -14.50 -7.75 6.16
C VAL A 367 -14.49 -8.95 7.07
N GLN A 368 -13.32 -9.29 7.57
CA GLN A 368 -13.06 -10.48 8.35
C GLN A 368 -12.07 -10.16 9.48
N PRO A 369 -12.26 -10.71 10.65
CA PRO A 369 -13.45 -11.45 11.09
C PRO A 369 -14.68 -10.56 11.24
N SER A 370 -15.87 -11.15 11.29
CA SER A 370 -17.09 -10.44 11.67
C SER A 370 -16.95 -9.87 13.08
N PRO A 371 -17.68 -8.78 13.45
CA PRO A 371 -17.70 -8.28 14.80
C PRO A 371 -18.02 -9.37 15.81
N LYS A 372 -17.43 -9.26 17.02
CA LYS A 372 -17.63 -10.26 18.07
C LYS A 372 -19.10 -10.39 18.43
N GLY A 373 -19.58 -11.64 18.44
CA GLY A 373 -20.96 -11.96 18.78
C GLY A 373 -21.93 -11.99 17.58
N TRP A 374 -21.47 -11.60 16.39
CA TRP A 374 -22.26 -11.77 15.19
C TRP A 374 -22.31 -13.24 14.76
N ILE A 375 -23.39 -13.60 14.03
CA ILE A 375 -23.60 -14.92 13.49
C ILE A 375 -23.22 -14.89 12.00
N ASN A 376 -22.35 -15.80 11.57
CA ASN A 376 -21.99 -15.98 10.16
C ASN A 376 -22.83 -17.11 9.56
N LEU A 377 -23.30 -16.96 8.33
CA LEU A 377 -24.15 -17.96 7.68
C LEU A 377 -23.52 -19.38 7.66
N PRO A 378 -22.22 -19.56 7.35
CA PRO A 378 -21.60 -20.89 7.38
C PRO A 378 -21.67 -21.58 8.74
N GLU A 379 -21.74 -20.86 9.84
CA GLU A 379 -21.83 -21.41 11.20
C GLU A 379 -23.22 -21.98 11.51
N THR A 380 -24.25 -21.58 10.75
CA THR A 380 -25.64 -22.03 10.92
C THR A 380 -25.96 -23.29 10.09
N VAL A 381 -25.07 -23.68 9.18
CA VAL A 381 -25.25 -24.80 8.28
C VAL A 381 -24.63 -26.07 8.87
N ALA A 382 -25.36 -27.17 8.86
CA ALA A 382 -24.85 -28.45 9.34
C ALA A 382 -23.71 -28.96 8.46
N GLY A 383 -22.71 -29.61 9.08
CA GLY A 383 -21.58 -30.21 8.40
C GLY A 383 -20.25 -29.48 8.66
N LEU A 384 -19.21 -29.89 7.94
CA LEU A 384 -17.88 -29.30 8.06
C LEU A 384 -17.85 -27.93 7.38
N GLN A 385 -17.33 -26.94 8.09
CA GLN A 385 -17.12 -25.62 7.53
C GLN A 385 -15.94 -25.67 6.53
N PRO A 386 -16.02 -24.93 5.41
CA PRO A 386 -14.92 -24.78 4.48
C PRO A 386 -13.66 -24.21 5.17
N LEU A 387 -12.49 -24.65 4.74
CA LEU A 387 -11.21 -24.23 5.34
C LEU A 387 -11.03 -22.71 5.33
N TYR A 388 -11.44 -22.04 4.26
CA TYR A 388 -11.30 -20.58 4.13
C TYR A 388 -12.13 -19.77 5.14
N THR A 389 -13.06 -20.40 5.86
CA THR A 389 -13.83 -19.76 6.95
C THR A 389 -13.19 -19.94 8.32
N LYS A 390 -12.18 -20.82 8.42
CA LYS A 390 -11.43 -21.05 9.67
C LYS A 390 -10.34 -20.02 9.86
N ASN A 391 -10.05 -19.68 11.11
CA ASN A 391 -8.91 -18.82 11.52
C ASN A 391 -8.74 -17.54 10.67
N VAL A 392 -9.84 -16.94 10.23
CA VAL A 392 -9.84 -15.76 9.36
C VAL A 392 -9.14 -14.54 9.96
N GLY A 393 -8.95 -14.51 11.30
CA GLY A 393 -8.20 -13.46 12.00
C GLY A 393 -6.69 -13.72 12.09
N ALA A 394 -6.20 -14.91 11.70
CA ALA A 394 -4.76 -15.19 11.66
C ALA A 394 -4.15 -14.63 10.37
N ASN A 395 -2.90 -14.10 10.46
CA ASN A 395 -2.20 -13.63 9.26
C ASN A 395 -1.99 -14.76 8.25
N TYR A 396 -1.61 -15.92 8.75
CA TYR A 396 -1.39 -17.15 7.98
C TYR A 396 -1.41 -18.38 8.88
N TRP A 397 -1.79 -19.51 8.28
CA TRP A 397 -1.77 -20.83 8.90
C TRP A 397 -1.83 -21.91 7.82
N PHE A 398 -1.43 -23.14 8.12
CA PHE A 398 -1.63 -24.28 7.20
C PHE A 398 -2.17 -25.51 7.93
N ASP A 399 -2.82 -26.36 7.16
CA ASP A 399 -3.32 -27.66 7.56
C ASP A 399 -2.97 -28.73 6.51
N TYR A 400 -2.89 -29.97 6.91
CA TYR A 400 -2.62 -31.09 6.00
C TYR A 400 -3.87 -31.93 5.81
N LEU A 401 -4.25 -32.19 4.57
CA LEU A 401 -5.38 -33.01 4.15
C LEU A 401 -4.86 -34.37 3.70
N PRO A 402 -4.83 -35.41 4.58
CA PRO A 402 -4.14 -36.67 4.31
C PRO A 402 -4.76 -37.43 3.15
N ASP A 403 -6.11 -37.45 3.01
CA ASP A 403 -6.82 -38.20 1.95
C ASP A 403 -6.42 -37.72 0.54
N SER A 404 -6.11 -36.44 0.36
CA SER A 404 -5.67 -35.87 -0.91
C SER A 404 -4.18 -35.51 -0.94
N ARG A 405 -3.43 -35.81 0.13
CA ARG A 405 -2.02 -35.42 0.32
C ARG A 405 -1.76 -33.96 -0.02
N THR A 406 -2.70 -33.09 0.37
CA THR A 406 -2.68 -31.67 0.07
C THR A 406 -2.36 -30.86 1.31
N VAL A 407 -1.39 -29.97 1.23
CA VAL A 407 -1.21 -28.90 2.22
C VAL A 407 -2.06 -27.71 1.79
N TYR A 408 -2.98 -27.29 2.66
CA TYR A 408 -3.76 -26.09 2.51
C TYR A 408 -3.13 -24.99 3.37
N PHE A 409 -2.71 -23.92 2.74
CA PHE A 409 -2.11 -22.74 3.37
C PHE A 409 -3.02 -21.52 3.17
N GLN A 410 -3.65 -21.07 4.24
CA GLN A 410 -4.44 -19.83 4.26
C GLN A 410 -3.51 -18.65 4.49
N TYR A 411 -3.48 -17.71 3.55
CA TYR A 411 -2.64 -16.51 3.58
C TYR A 411 -3.51 -15.27 3.56
N ASN A 412 -3.95 -14.78 4.73
CA ASN A 412 -4.96 -13.74 4.88
C ASN A 412 -4.41 -12.32 4.78
N THR A 413 -3.15 -12.09 5.16
CA THR A 413 -2.52 -10.77 5.10
C THR A 413 -1.01 -10.88 5.05
N ILE A 414 -0.34 -9.91 4.40
CA ILE A 414 1.12 -9.90 4.22
C ILE A 414 1.76 -9.03 5.32
N TYR A 415 1.61 -9.46 6.56
CA TYR A 415 2.29 -8.90 7.72
C TYR A 415 2.91 -10.02 8.55
N ASP A 416 4.07 -9.74 9.14
CA ASP A 416 4.65 -10.67 10.10
C ASP A 416 3.73 -10.85 11.31
N ASP A 417 3.49 -12.10 11.71
CA ASP A 417 2.93 -12.40 13.01
C ASP A 417 4.01 -12.23 14.08
N ARG A 418 3.63 -11.66 15.23
CA ARG A 418 4.58 -11.41 16.32
C ARG A 418 5.21 -12.69 16.89
N LYS A 419 4.50 -13.81 16.83
CA LYS A 419 4.96 -15.10 17.37
C LYS A 419 5.79 -15.86 16.36
N GLU A 420 5.42 -15.82 15.09
CA GLU A 420 6.07 -16.54 14.02
C GLU A 420 6.10 -15.66 12.75
N PRO A 421 7.17 -14.88 12.50
CA PRO A 421 7.33 -14.13 11.26
C PRO A 421 7.19 -15.02 10.02
N LEU A 422 6.70 -14.47 8.88
CA LEU A 422 6.41 -15.24 7.67
C LEU A 422 7.62 -16.06 7.18
N ALA A 423 8.83 -15.55 7.33
CA ALA A 423 10.05 -16.29 6.97
C ALA A 423 10.18 -17.60 7.78
N LYS A 424 9.90 -17.56 9.09
CA LYS A 424 9.94 -18.75 9.95
C LYS A 424 8.77 -19.70 9.68
N PHE A 425 7.61 -19.15 9.43
CA PHE A 425 6.45 -19.91 8.98
C PHE A 425 6.75 -20.64 7.66
N SER A 426 7.35 -19.97 6.68
CA SER A 426 7.75 -20.55 5.40
C SER A 426 8.75 -21.69 5.58
N GLU A 427 9.80 -21.51 6.38
CA GLU A 427 10.76 -22.57 6.74
C GLU A 427 10.03 -23.81 7.32
N ARG A 428 9.07 -23.61 8.24
CA ARG A 428 8.30 -24.69 8.86
C ARG A 428 7.37 -25.37 7.84
N LEU A 429 6.70 -24.60 6.99
CA LEU A 429 5.82 -25.11 5.93
C LEU A 429 6.60 -26.00 4.95
N PHE A 430 7.73 -25.52 4.43
CA PHE A 430 8.52 -26.28 3.46
C PHE A 430 9.27 -27.45 4.08
N ARG A 431 9.65 -27.39 5.36
CA ARG A 431 10.14 -28.54 6.11
C ARG A 431 9.07 -29.63 6.16
N PHE A 432 7.84 -29.27 6.57
CA PHE A 432 6.71 -30.19 6.59
C PHE A 432 6.47 -30.84 5.21
N ILE A 433 6.45 -30.02 4.14
CA ILE A 433 6.27 -30.50 2.77
C ILE A 433 7.36 -31.52 2.38
N ASN A 434 8.60 -31.30 2.79
CA ASN A 434 9.72 -32.18 2.45
C ASN A 434 9.73 -33.49 3.25
N GLU A 435 9.30 -33.43 4.50
CA GLU A 435 9.30 -34.58 5.42
C GLU A 435 8.07 -35.51 5.26
N HIS A 436 7.01 -35.04 4.58
CA HIS A 436 5.75 -35.78 4.43
C HIS A 436 5.40 -36.05 2.96
N GLU A 437 4.48 -36.97 2.73
CA GLU A 437 3.96 -37.26 1.40
C GLU A 437 2.95 -36.18 0.97
N VAL A 438 3.47 -35.05 0.52
CA VAL A 438 2.67 -33.95 -0.01
C VAL A 438 2.71 -33.97 -1.53
N GLU A 439 1.54 -34.00 -2.16
CA GLU A 439 1.38 -33.95 -3.62
C GLU A 439 1.01 -32.56 -4.12
N LYS A 440 0.20 -31.83 -3.35
CA LYS A 440 -0.28 -30.49 -3.73
C LYS A 440 -0.06 -29.50 -2.59
N LEU A 441 0.31 -28.27 -2.96
CA LEU A 441 0.23 -27.09 -2.09
C LEU A 441 -0.83 -26.15 -2.65
N VAL A 442 -1.79 -25.80 -1.81
CA VAL A 442 -2.79 -24.77 -2.11
C VAL A 442 -2.51 -23.56 -1.23
N ILE A 443 -2.26 -22.40 -1.84
CA ILE A 443 -2.14 -21.12 -1.14
C ILE A 443 -3.43 -20.35 -1.37
N ASP A 444 -4.23 -20.17 -0.31
CA ASP A 444 -5.49 -19.45 -0.39
C ASP A 444 -5.32 -17.99 0.01
N MET A 445 -5.40 -17.11 -0.97
CA MET A 445 -5.27 -15.66 -0.82
C MET A 445 -6.60 -14.91 -0.99
N ARG A 446 -7.74 -15.61 -1.07
CA ARG A 446 -9.04 -14.97 -1.37
C ARG A 446 -9.42 -13.85 -0.38
N TRP A 447 -8.91 -13.87 0.85
CA TRP A 447 -9.14 -12.84 1.87
C TRP A 447 -8.02 -11.80 1.99
N ASN A 448 -6.94 -11.93 1.21
CA ASN A 448 -5.75 -11.10 1.35
C ASN A 448 -5.87 -9.79 0.58
N ASN A 449 -5.95 -8.67 1.29
CA ASN A 449 -5.96 -7.35 0.65
C ASN A 449 -4.61 -6.62 0.72
N GLY A 450 -3.54 -7.31 1.11
CA GLY A 450 -2.20 -6.71 1.09
C GLY A 450 -1.48 -6.69 2.43
N GLY A 451 -0.65 -5.68 2.60
CA GLY A 451 0.24 -5.50 3.74
C GLY A 451 1.61 -4.98 3.33
N ASN A 452 2.69 -5.55 3.85
CA ASN A 452 4.05 -5.17 3.51
C ASN A 452 4.63 -6.14 2.46
N THR A 453 4.79 -5.67 1.24
CA THR A 453 5.32 -6.45 0.10
C THR A 453 6.65 -7.13 0.40
N LEU A 454 7.55 -6.52 1.19
CA LEU A 454 8.88 -7.05 1.47
C LEU A 454 8.84 -8.34 2.31
N VAL A 455 7.82 -8.52 3.12
CA VAL A 455 7.64 -9.72 3.97
C VAL A 455 7.49 -10.99 3.11
N ASN A 456 6.89 -10.89 1.91
CA ASN A 456 6.62 -12.03 1.04
C ASN A 456 7.88 -12.67 0.41
N GLN A 457 9.04 -12.04 0.49
CA GLN A 457 10.24 -12.49 -0.23
C GLN A 457 10.72 -13.88 0.19
N ALA A 458 10.63 -14.22 1.48
CA ALA A 458 11.04 -15.52 1.98
C ALA A 458 10.19 -16.64 1.38
N LEU A 459 8.85 -16.49 1.46
CA LEU A 459 7.90 -17.44 0.87
C LEU A 459 8.13 -17.63 -0.64
N LEU A 460 8.35 -16.54 -1.38
CA LEU A 460 8.60 -16.61 -2.82
C LEU A 460 9.89 -17.41 -3.13
N LYS A 461 10.96 -17.18 -2.37
CA LYS A 461 12.22 -17.94 -2.54
C LYS A 461 12.03 -19.43 -2.30
N ASP A 462 11.33 -19.79 -1.22
CA ASP A 462 11.07 -21.17 -0.88
C ASP A 462 10.18 -21.87 -1.93
N LEU A 463 9.16 -21.17 -2.45
CA LEU A 463 8.32 -21.66 -3.54
C LEU A 463 9.13 -21.92 -4.81
N VAL A 464 9.93 -20.94 -5.24
CA VAL A 464 10.76 -21.05 -6.45
C VAL A 464 11.79 -22.19 -6.30
N GLY A 465 12.39 -22.33 -5.10
CA GLY A 465 13.38 -23.37 -4.79
C GLY A 465 12.80 -24.77 -4.61
N SER A 466 11.49 -24.92 -4.43
CA SER A 466 10.87 -26.22 -4.18
C SER A 466 10.63 -27.02 -5.45
N GLY A 467 11.56 -27.87 -5.83
CA GLY A 467 11.39 -28.80 -6.95
C GLY A 467 10.25 -29.80 -6.78
N LYS A 468 9.80 -30.04 -5.53
CA LYS A 468 8.68 -30.94 -5.21
C LYS A 468 7.32 -30.31 -5.54
N ILE A 469 7.15 -29.02 -5.25
CA ILE A 469 5.86 -28.32 -5.32
C ILE A 469 5.78 -27.36 -6.49
N ASN A 470 6.87 -26.66 -6.87
CA ASN A 470 6.86 -25.71 -7.98
C ASN A 470 6.76 -26.41 -9.34
N GLN A 471 5.68 -27.16 -9.51
CA GLN A 471 5.35 -27.92 -10.72
C GLN A 471 3.89 -27.65 -11.09
N ARG A 472 3.60 -27.62 -12.40
CA ARG A 472 2.23 -27.49 -12.89
C ARG A 472 1.37 -28.65 -12.39
N GLY A 473 0.22 -28.35 -11.82
CA GLY A 473 -0.70 -29.34 -11.21
C GLY A 473 -0.35 -29.73 -9.77
N LYS A 474 0.71 -29.17 -9.18
CA LYS A 474 1.06 -29.37 -7.77
C LYS A 474 0.96 -28.10 -6.92
N LEU A 475 1.19 -26.93 -7.51
CA LEU A 475 1.04 -25.63 -6.85
C LEU A 475 -0.22 -24.95 -7.38
N PHE A 476 -1.12 -24.63 -6.46
CA PHE A 476 -2.35 -23.88 -6.74
C PHE A 476 -2.43 -22.65 -5.86
N ILE A 477 -2.92 -21.54 -6.43
CA ILE A 477 -3.13 -20.29 -5.69
C ILE A 477 -4.57 -19.86 -5.90
N ILE A 478 -5.34 -19.82 -4.82
CA ILE A 478 -6.71 -19.32 -4.86
C ILE A 478 -6.67 -17.81 -4.73
N ILE A 479 -7.20 -17.12 -5.75
CA ILE A 479 -7.28 -15.66 -5.84
C ILE A 479 -8.73 -15.20 -5.91
N GLY A 480 -8.96 -13.91 -5.68
CA GLY A 480 -10.28 -13.33 -5.78
C GLY A 480 -10.27 -11.81 -5.72
N ARG A 481 -11.45 -11.22 -5.77
CA ARG A 481 -11.71 -9.77 -5.83
C ARG A 481 -11.05 -8.96 -4.71
N ARG A 482 -10.72 -9.60 -3.58
CA ARG A 482 -10.06 -8.95 -2.45
C ARG A 482 -8.54 -8.92 -2.56
N VAL A 483 -7.93 -9.66 -3.49
CA VAL A 483 -6.48 -9.60 -3.73
C VAL A 483 -6.12 -8.22 -4.26
N PHE A 484 -5.43 -7.43 -3.41
CA PHE A 484 -5.16 -6.02 -3.63
C PHE A 484 -3.80 -5.63 -3.01
N SER A 485 -3.19 -4.51 -3.42
CA SER A 485 -1.97 -3.97 -2.81
C SER A 485 -0.82 -5.00 -2.76
N ALA A 486 -0.15 -5.18 -1.62
CA ALA A 486 0.94 -6.15 -1.45
C ALA A 486 0.54 -7.59 -1.83
N ALA A 487 -0.76 -7.97 -1.70
CA ALA A 487 -1.24 -9.26 -2.16
C ALA A 487 -1.24 -9.36 -3.69
N GLN A 488 -1.55 -8.27 -4.39
CA GLN A 488 -1.40 -8.21 -5.84
C GLN A 488 0.07 -8.35 -6.26
N ASN A 489 1.00 -7.69 -5.55
CA ASN A 489 2.44 -7.85 -5.78
C ASN A 489 2.91 -9.29 -5.58
N ALA A 490 2.38 -9.98 -4.55
CA ALA A 490 2.66 -11.40 -4.31
C ALA A 490 2.13 -12.28 -5.45
N VAL A 491 0.88 -12.08 -5.88
CA VAL A 491 0.25 -12.83 -6.98
C VAL A 491 0.98 -12.59 -8.29
N SER A 492 1.36 -11.34 -8.60
CA SER A 492 2.19 -11.00 -9.78
C SER A 492 3.55 -11.71 -9.75
N SER A 493 4.16 -11.80 -8.56
CA SER A 493 5.42 -12.52 -8.37
C SER A 493 5.26 -14.04 -8.54
N PHE A 494 4.18 -14.62 -8.00
CA PHE A 494 3.89 -16.04 -8.17
C PHE A 494 3.60 -16.39 -9.63
N GLU A 495 2.82 -15.56 -10.35
CA GLU A 495 2.58 -15.73 -11.79
C GLU A 495 3.88 -15.74 -12.58
N ARG A 496 4.81 -14.85 -12.23
CA ARG A 496 6.04 -14.63 -12.97
C ARG A 496 7.12 -15.69 -12.71
N TYR A 497 7.21 -16.19 -11.46
CA TYR A 497 8.36 -16.98 -11.02
C TYR A 497 8.03 -18.43 -10.64
N THR A 498 6.75 -18.83 -10.69
CA THR A 498 6.34 -20.19 -10.34
C THR A 498 5.50 -20.86 -11.44
N ASN A 499 5.30 -22.17 -11.31
CA ASN A 499 4.42 -22.95 -12.17
C ASN A 499 2.99 -23.07 -11.60
N ALA A 500 2.56 -22.13 -10.76
CA ALA A 500 1.28 -22.14 -10.10
C ALA A 500 0.10 -22.10 -11.09
N ILE A 501 -0.98 -22.78 -10.73
CA ILE A 501 -2.29 -22.66 -11.36
C ILE A 501 -3.16 -21.78 -10.46
N PHE A 502 -3.62 -20.65 -11.00
CA PHE A 502 -4.53 -19.76 -10.28
C PHE A 502 -5.97 -20.24 -10.39
N VAL A 503 -6.69 -20.19 -9.27
CA VAL A 503 -8.07 -20.71 -9.12
C VAL A 503 -8.93 -19.62 -8.46
N GLY A 504 -10.23 -19.58 -8.75
CA GLY A 504 -11.16 -18.65 -8.11
C GLY A 504 -11.75 -17.63 -9.08
N GLU A 505 -11.64 -16.35 -8.73
CA GLU A 505 -12.06 -15.22 -9.57
C GLU A 505 -10.92 -14.20 -9.75
N PRO A 506 -11.02 -13.25 -10.71
CA PRO A 506 -9.96 -12.28 -10.95
C PRO A 506 -9.63 -11.42 -9.73
N THR A 507 -8.38 -10.95 -9.66
CA THR A 507 -7.90 -10.06 -8.59
C THR A 507 -8.54 -8.68 -8.61
N GLY A 508 -8.54 -7.99 -7.47
CA GLY A 508 -9.11 -6.65 -7.32
C GLY A 508 -8.23 -5.50 -7.81
N SER A 509 -6.98 -5.78 -8.17
CA SER A 509 -6.01 -4.78 -8.62
C SER A 509 -5.32 -5.19 -9.91
N SER A 510 -4.76 -4.21 -10.62
CA SER A 510 -3.92 -4.44 -11.79
C SER A 510 -2.56 -5.04 -11.40
N PRO A 511 -1.88 -5.80 -12.29
CA PRO A 511 -0.55 -6.37 -12.00
C PRO A 511 0.52 -5.33 -11.65
N ASN A 512 0.42 -4.13 -12.24
CA ASN A 512 1.18 -2.95 -11.91
C ASN A 512 0.21 -1.84 -11.49
N PHE A 513 0.45 -1.16 -10.39
CA PHE A 513 -0.48 -0.17 -9.85
C PHE A 513 0.24 0.94 -9.07
N ILE A 514 -0.47 2.04 -8.83
CA ILE A 514 -0.04 3.10 -7.91
C ILE A 514 -0.58 2.76 -6.52
N GLY A 515 0.29 2.80 -5.52
CA GLY A 515 -0.05 2.46 -4.14
C GLY A 515 0.92 3.05 -3.15
N ASP A 516 0.85 2.55 -1.93
CA ASP A 516 1.52 3.09 -0.74
C ASP A 516 0.97 4.45 -0.33
N GLU A 517 0.27 4.50 0.79
CA GLU A 517 -0.54 5.66 1.15
C GLU A 517 0.19 6.62 2.08
N VAL A 518 0.15 7.89 1.75
CA VAL A 518 0.47 8.98 2.67
C VAL A 518 -0.80 9.50 3.29
N PHE A 519 -1.01 9.19 4.57
CA PHE A 519 -2.19 9.62 5.31
C PHE A 519 -2.04 11.04 5.85
N PHE A 520 -3.15 11.79 5.83
CA PHE A 520 -3.27 13.08 6.51
C PHE A 520 -4.72 13.33 6.94
N THR A 521 -4.89 14.21 7.92
CA THR A 521 -6.22 14.57 8.43
C THR A 521 -6.58 15.95 7.94
N LEU A 522 -7.80 16.11 7.44
CA LEU A 522 -8.37 17.40 7.07
C LEU A 522 -8.74 18.17 8.34
N PRO A 523 -8.18 19.38 8.59
CA PRO A 523 -8.21 20.00 9.91
C PRO A 523 -9.60 20.45 10.39
N TYR A 524 -10.51 20.81 9.49
CA TYR A 524 -11.86 21.23 9.82
C TYR A 524 -12.81 20.04 10.00
N SER A 525 -13.01 19.25 8.96
CA SER A 525 -13.92 18.11 8.96
C SER A 525 -13.41 16.94 9.80
N LYS A 526 -12.11 16.90 10.05
CA LYS A 526 -11.40 15.77 10.65
C LYS A 526 -11.44 14.49 9.81
N LEU A 527 -11.88 14.52 8.58
CA LEU A 527 -11.82 13.36 7.68
C LEU A 527 -10.37 12.92 7.47
N SER A 528 -10.16 11.63 7.42
CA SER A 528 -8.88 11.06 7.00
C SER A 528 -8.82 11.01 5.49
N ALA A 529 -7.73 11.47 4.91
CA ALA A 529 -7.44 11.36 3.49
C ALA A 529 -6.10 10.65 3.28
N ASN A 530 -5.96 9.98 2.17
CA ASN A 530 -4.71 9.36 1.77
C ASN A 530 -4.49 9.55 0.27
N VAL A 531 -3.22 9.69 -0.09
CA VAL A 531 -2.75 9.86 -1.47
C VAL A 531 -1.62 8.87 -1.71
N SER A 532 -1.67 8.19 -2.84
CA SER A 532 -0.64 7.21 -3.23
C SER A 532 0.58 7.90 -3.82
N ASP A 533 1.78 7.52 -3.39
CA ASP A 533 3.02 8.17 -3.78
C ASP A 533 4.06 7.25 -4.45
N LEU A 534 3.74 5.98 -4.65
CA LEU A 534 4.64 5.00 -5.29
C LEU A 534 3.97 4.26 -6.44
N TYR A 535 4.76 3.94 -7.46
CA TYR A 535 4.38 3.00 -8.52
C TYR A 535 4.99 1.62 -8.23
N TRP A 536 4.14 0.63 -8.07
CA TRP A 536 4.51 -0.76 -7.87
C TRP A 536 4.52 -1.49 -9.20
N GLN A 537 5.72 -1.83 -9.69
CA GLN A 537 5.92 -2.59 -10.91
C GLN A 537 6.39 -4.01 -10.60
N TYR A 538 5.44 -4.95 -10.45
CA TYR A 538 5.70 -6.37 -10.18
C TYR A 538 5.49 -7.27 -11.39
N SER A 539 4.91 -6.72 -12.46
CA SER A 539 4.83 -7.35 -13.77
C SER A 539 5.66 -6.57 -14.81
N TRP A 540 5.58 -6.96 -16.08
CA TRP A 540 6.27 -6.25 -17.16
C TRP A 540 5.75 -4.81 -17.28
N PRO A 541 6.57 -3.82 -17.69
CA PRO A 541 6.13 -2.43 -17.84
C PRO A 541 4.94 -2.24 -18.80
N TRP A 542 4.80 -3.12 -19.78
CA TRP A 542 3.70 -3.15 -20.77
C TRP A 542 2.57 -4.10 -20.39
N ASP A 543 2.47 -4.54 -19.14
CA ASP A 543 1.33 -5.31 -18.65
C ASP A 543 0.21 -4.34 -18.25
N TYR A 544 -0.75 -4.16 -19.14
CA TYR A 544 -1.91 -3.28 -18.96
C TYR A 544 -3.18 -4.04 -18.56
N ARG A 545 -3.05 -5.29 -18.13
CA ARG A 545 -4.20 -6.05 -17.63
C ARG A 545 -4.85 -5.35 -16.46
N THR A 546 -6.18 -5.41 -16.41
CA THR A 546 -6.97 -4.84 -15.31
C THR A 546 -6.94 -5.69 -14.05
N TRP A 547 -6.61 -6.98 -14.19
CA TRP A 547 -6.49 -7.98 -13.11
C TRP A 547 -5.60 -9.15 -13.55
N ILE A 548 -5.25 -10.02 -12.62
CA ILE A 548 -4.76 -11.38 -12.92
C ILE A 548 -5.97 -12.31 -12.87
N ALA A 549 -6.22 -13.00 -13.98
CA ALA A 549 -7.31 -13.95 -14.11
C ALA A 549 -6.91 -15.35 -13.65
N PRO A 550 -7.80 -16.14 -13.00
CA PRO A 550 -7.54 -17.53 -12.71
C PRO A 550 -7.62 -18.39 -13.97
N GLN A 551 -6.82 -19.48 -14.03
CA GLN A 551 -6.96 -20.51 -15.06
C GLN A 551 -8.16 -21.41 -14.79
N LEU A 552 -8.48 -21.66 -13.52
CA LEU A 552 -9.69 -22.37 -13.10
C LEU A 552 -10.68 -21.36 -12.52
N TYR A 553 -11.64 -20.94 -13.33
CA TYR A 553 -12.61 -19.94 -12.93
C TYR A 553 -13.72 -20.56 -12.07
N THR A 554 -13.72 -20.25 -10.78
CA THR A 554 -14.67 -20.75 -9.77
C THR A 554 -15.20 -19.57 -8.95
N PRO A 555 -16.02 -18.67 -9.55
CA PRO A 555 -16.54 -17.50 -8.84
C PRO A 555 -17.42 -17.95 -7.68
N PRO A 556 -17.45 -17.19 -6.55
CA PRO A 556 -18.32 -17.47 -5.44
C PRO A 556 -19.80 -17.47 -5.86
N THR A 557 -20.51 -18.54 -5.51
CA THR A 557 -21.96 -18.65 -5.69
C THR A 557 -22.63 -18.73 -4.33
N PHE A 558 -23.84 -18.20 -4.21
CA PHE A 558 -24.60 -18.31 -2.97
C PHE A 558 -25.01 -19.75 -2.69
N GLU A 559 -25.33 -20.53 -3.74
CA GLU A 559 -25.63 -21.95 -3.62
C GLU A 559 -24.52 -22.72 -2.89
N ALA A 560 -23.26 -22.58 -3.35
CA ALA A 560 -22.12 -23.26 -2.73
C ALA A 560 -21.85 -22.72 -1.31
N TYR A 561 -21.90 -21.40 -1.12
CA TYR A 561 -21.64 -20.76 0.16
C TYR A 561 -22.65 -21.19 1.24
N SER A 562 -23.94 -21.23 0.91
CA SER A 562 -25.01 -21.63 1.81
C SER A 562 -25.03 -23.15 2.11
N ALA A 563 -24.31 -23.94 1.32
CA ALA A 563 -24.13 -25.37 1.51
C ALA A 563 -22.78 -25.75 2.14
N ASN A 564 -22.00 -24.79 2.62
CA ASN A 564 -20.63 -25.00 3.15
C ASN A 564 -19.70 -25.70 2.14
N ARG A 565 -19.85 -25.44 0.84
CA ARG A 565 -18.99 -25.97 -0.22
C ARG A 565 -17.93 -24.96 -0.62
N ASP A 566 -16.80 -25.45 -1.10
CA ASP A 566 -15.72 -24.64 -1.67
C ASP A 566 -15.43 -25.06 -3.12
N PRO A 567 -16.05 -24.40 -4.12
CA PRO A 567 -15.83 -24.72 -5.52
C PRO A 567 -14.37 -24.64 -5.97
N SER A 568 -13.57 -23.78 -5.34
CA SER A 568 -12.13 -23.66 -5.66
C SER A 568 -11.37 -24.91 -5.21
N MET A 569 -11.63 -25.37 -3.99
CA MET A 569 -11.02 -26.62 -3.50
C MET A 569 -11.52 -27.84 -4.25
N GLU A 570 -12.80 -27.91 -4.59
CA GLU A 570 -13.38 -28.97 -5.42
C GLU A 570 -12.69 -29.04 -6.79
N ALA A 571 -12.48 -27.90 -7.45
CA ALA A 571 -11.77 -27.82 -8.72
C ALA A 571 -10.30 -28.27 -8.61
N ILE A 572 -9.60 -27.89 -7.54
CA ILE A 572 -8.21 -28.29 -7.29
C ILE A 572 -8.11 -29.80 -7.02
N GLN A 573 -9.02 -30.35 -6.24
CA GLN A 573 -9.02 -31.80 -5.93
C GLN A 573 -9.29 -32.65 -7.16
N SER A 574 -10.17 -32.19 -8.05
CA SER A 574 -10.50 -32.87 -9.31
C SER A 574 -9.46 -32.67 -10.43
N PHE A 575 -8.52 -31.74 -10.27
CA PHE A 575 -7.48 -31.48 -11.26
C PHE A 575 -6.49 -32.66 -11.33
N ARG A 576 -6.37 -33.26 -12.53
CA ARG A 576 -5.51 -34.41 -12.83
C ARG A 576 -4.27 -33.99 -13.61
#